data_854879893e0024577dadb95c96991e1d
#
_entry.id   854879893e0024577dadb95c96991e1d
#
_cell.length_a   1.000
_cell.length_b   1.000
_cell.length_c   1.000
_cell.angle_alpha   90.00
_cell.angle_beta   90.00
_cell.angle_gamma   90.00
#
_symmetry.space_group_name_H-M   'P 1'
#
loop_
_entity.id
_entity.type
_entity.pdbx_description
1 polymer ?
#
loop_
_entity_poly.entity_id
_entity_poly.type
_entity_poly.pdbx_seq_one_letter_code
_entity_poly.pdbx_strand_id
1 'polypeptide(L)'
;MARVVKKAVYGTLPSSGRVQLPLHRESSRISPGQNNITLDREDSQSETSSSSGNSSVECSPRRRDEYLRYEDSDEEETYPTSSKISHSFVDLVSQRSLGHGHPASVNLEYGTRHLLTNGNFREHQIQLGEMNKIFCSQWLNGHQIVFGSKCNRLSVYDLNKKELFSIPLLRSLQNRQPESQCGIHALAINPSQTILATGAENTNDIAFYSLPTFDPLAIGEGAHSDWMFDLKWLDDCFLVSGSRDTTMALWKLEDAYHPKVINFKALSVKRCKTAEKVRALAFNKRDVEIAALSLNGYIHLWKADTFKQTGSQKLHHGMENVCLGYQEERNLYAVGSRSHTTILDARSLQQIQNKNIASLYPTCGIRSVSFRGDILSIGTGTGSILFYDLRTSKYMLYKDTTREIVFKTNTGWVAADDSPQAMARYTPAIYTHCYDGSGTRLFAAGGPLAVERRGNYASIWS
;
A
#
# COMPACT_ATOMS: atom_id res chain seq x y z
N MET A 1 1.02 -0.42 -39.32
CA MET A 1 1.08 1.07 -39.33
C MET A 1 1.42 1.49 -37.92
N ALA A 2 2.64 1.96 -37.72
CA ALA A 2 3.14 2.38 -36.42
C ALA A 2 2.54 3.76 -36.08
N ARG A 3 1.78 3.86 -34.98
CA ARG A 3 1.28 5.14 -34.45
C ARG A 3 2.39 5.82 -33.65
N VAL A 4 2.75 6.99 -34.09
CA VAL A 4 3.73 7.89 -33.47
C VAL A 4 3.22 8.29 -32.09
N VAL A 5 3.96 7.97 -31.05
CA VAL A 5 3.75 8.48 -29.69
C VAL A 5 4.10 9.95 -29.69
N LYS A 6 3.12 10.84 -29.56
CA LYS A 6 3.37 12.26 -29.32
C LYS A 6 3.95 12.43 -27.92
N LYS A 7 5.23 12.79 -27.82
CA LYS A 7 5.85 13.25 -26.58
C LYS A 7 5.20 14.58 -26.19
N ALA A 8 4.70 14.66 -24.97
CA ALA A 8 4.35 15.95 -24.39
C ALA A 8 5.61 16.80 -24.33
N VAL A 9 5.58 17.96 -24.99
CA VAL A 9 6.72 18.89 -25.02
C VAL A 9 6.67 19.71 -23.74
N TYR A 10 7.39 19.27 -22.75
CA TYR A 10 7.74 20.10 -21.59
C TYR A 10 9.16 20.66 -21.83
N GLY A 11 9.31 21.94 -21.47
CA GLY A 11 10.49 22.74 -21.79
C GLY A 11 11.82 22.06 -21.54
N THR A 12 12.72 22.22 -22.48
CA THR A 12 14.10 21.75 -22.43
C THR A 12 14.84 22.41 -21.27
N LEU A 13 15.39 21.60 -20.37
CA LEU A 13 16.37 22.04 -19.39
C LEU A 13 17.62 22.57 -20.12
N PRO A 14 18.21 23.70 -19.69
CA PRO A 14 19.44 24.24 -20.31
C PRO A 14 20.60 23.27 -20.08
N SER A 15 21.31 22.95 -21.16
CA SER A 15 22.53 22.16 -21.16
C SER A 15 23.61 22.84 -20.30
N SER A 16 24.01 22.22 -19.20
CA SER A 16 25.16 22.65 -18.40
C SER A 16 26.43 22.33 -19.15
N GLY A 17 27.23 23.38 -19.37
CA GLY A 17 28.54 23.29 -20.04
C GLY A 17 29.49 22.38 -19.27
N ARG A 18 30.28 21.64 -20.05
CA ARG A 18 31.45 20.86 -19.59
C ARG A 18 32.50 21.80 -18.99
N VAL A 19 32.80 21.58 -17.71
CA VAL A 19 34.07 22.06 -17.12
C VAL A 19 34.97 20.85 -16.98
N GLN A 20 36.08 20.87 -17.71
CA GLN A 20 37.19 19.91 -17.54
C GLN A 20 37.96 20.32 -16.29
N LEU A 21 38.29 19.38 -15.42
CA LEU A 21 39.30 19.48 -14.38
C LEU A 21 40.35 18.40 -14.56
N PRO A 22 41.63 18.71 -14.23
CA PRO A 22 42.79 17.92 -14.68
C PRO A 22 43.06 16.72 -13.76
N LEU A 23 43.67 15.71 -14.41
CA LEU A 23 44.27 14.52 -13.84
C LEU A 23 45.48 14.86 -12.93
N HIS A 24 45.46 14.35 -11.69
CA HIS A 24 46.69 14.07 -10.96
C HIS A 24 46.75 12.59 -10.57
N ARG A 25 47.82 11.96 -11.07
CA ARG A 25 48.32 10.64 -10.69
C ARG A 25 49.19 10.80 -9.45
N GLU A 26 48.99 9.92 -8.46
CA GLU A 26 50.13 9.33 -7.75
C GLU A 26 49.76 8.06 -7.00
N SER A 27 50.68 7.12 -7.15
CA SER A 27 50.69 5.77 -6.66
C SER A 27 51.33 5.67 -5.26
N SER A 28 50.86 4.78 -4.42
CA SER A 28 51.75 3.95 -3.57
C SER A 28 51.05 2.73 -2.98
N ARG A 29 51.67 1.61 -3.21
CA ARG A 29 51.46 0.27 -2.62
C ARG A 29 51.79 0.28 -1.14
N ILE A 30 51.14 -0.59 -0.34
CA ILE A 30 51.76 -1.48 0.67
C ILE A 30 50.70 -2.49 1.12
N SER A 31 51.06 -3.78 1.06
CA SER A 31 50.43 -4.96 1.65
C SER A 31 51.30 -5.42 2.82
N PRO A 32 51.02 -6.60 3.45
CA PRO A 32 50.01 -6.95 4.43
C PRO A 32 50.62 -7.40 5.80
N GLY A 33 49.83 -7.49 6.83
CA GLY A 33 50.27 -8.04 8.13
C GLY A 33 49.22 -8.97 8.69
N GLN A 34 49.57 -10.24 8.72
CA GLN A 34 48.93 -11.30 9.50
C GLN A 34 49.17 -11.11 10.97
N ASN A 35 48.23 -11.45 11.83
CA ASN A 35 48.51 -12.11 13.10
C ASN A 35 47.28 -12.88 13.61
N ASN A 36 47.50 -14.15 13.77
CA ASN A 36 46.76 -15.15 14.56
C ASN A 36 46.90 -14.87 16.04
N ILE A 37 45.91 -15.29 16.85
CA ILE A 37 46.01 -15.85 18.21
C ILE A 37 44.62 -16.38 18.58
N THR A 38 44.44 -17.66 18.57
CA THR A 38 44.28 -18.77 19.52
C THR A 38 43.14 -18.70 20.53
N LEU A 39 42.40 -19.79 20.43
CA LEU A 39 41.45 -20.41 21.35
C LEU A 39 41.86 -20.40 22.83
N ASP A 40 40.87 -20.29 23.69
CA ASP A 40 40.82 -21.12 24.90
C ASP A 40 39.39 -21.54 25.27
N ARG A 41 39.25 -22.84 25.47
CA ARG A 41 38.14 -23.55 26.08
C ARG A 41 38.37 -23.62 27.56
N GLU A 42 37.34 -23.56 28.39
CA GLU A 42 37.29 -24.33 29.63
C GLU A 42 35.84 -24.74 29.98
N ASP A 43 35.74 -26.04 30.23
CA ASP A 43 34.63 -26.81 30.77
C ASP A 43 34.53 -26.65 32.30
N SER A 44 33.32 -26.89 32.86
CA SER A 44 33.07 -27.71 34.06
C SER A 44 31.59 -27.60 34.43
N GLN A 45 30.82 -28.65 34.28
CA GLN A 45 30.47 -29.80 35.14
C GLN A 45 29.80 -29.43 36.48
N SER A 46 28.55 -29.87 36.56
CA SER A 46 27.82 -30.77 37.46
C SER A 46 27.39 -30.15 38.80
N GLU A 47 26.19 -30.39 39.27
CA GLU A 47 25.69 -31.59 39.91
C GLU A 47 24.18 -31.57 40.22
N THR A 48 23.67 -32.72 40.37
CA THR A 48 22.32 -33.22 40.64
C THR A 48 21.82 -32.96 42.06
N SER A 49 20.51 -32.80 42.26
CA SER A 49 19.79 -33.53 43.30
C SER A 49 18.26 -33.56 43.05
N SER A 50 17.75 -34.74 43.25
CA SER A 50 16.37 -35.22 43.17
C SER A 50 15.51 -34.82 44.38
N SER A 51 14.20 -34.59 44.15
CA SER A 51 13.14 -35.25 44.97
C SER A 51 11.73 -34.98 44.47
N SER A 52 11.07 -36.05 44.28
CA SER A 52 9.65 -36.47 44.31
C SER A 52 8.55 -35.46 44.66
N GLY A 53 7.45 -35.51 43.88
CA GLY A 53 6.15 -35.72 44.47
C GLY A 53 5.05 -34.75 44.10
N ASN A 54 4.06 -35.30 43.44
CA ASN A 54 2.64 -35.03 43.45
C ASN A 54 2.00 -34.28 42.26
N SER A 55 1.18 -35.08 41.60
CA SER A 55 0.16 -34.76 40.62
C SER A 55 -0.88 -33.75 41.10
N SER A 56 -1.05 -32.69 40.34
CA SER A 56 -2.32 -31.99 40.21
C SER A 56 -2.45 -31.47 38.77
N VAL A 57 -3.54 -31.89 38.15
CA VAL A 57 -3.93 -31.49 36.82
C VAL A 57 -4.33 -30.02 36.84
N GLU A 58 -3.45 -29.13 36.42
CA GLU A 58 -3.80 -27.74 36.16
C GLU A 58 -3.98 -27.52 34.68
N CYS A 59 -5.19 -27.07 34.34
CA CYS A 59 -5.55 -26.54 33.04
C CYS A 59 -4.57 -25.42 32.62
N SER A 60 -3.94 -25.62 31.50
CA SER A 60 -3.09 -24.63 30.87
C SER A 60 -3.82 -23.30 30.65
N PRO A 61 -3.31 -22.15 31.05
CA PRO A 61 -3.90 -20.87 30.73
C PRO A 61 -3.76 -20.61 29.22
N ARG A 62 -4.86 -20.24 28.59
CA ARG A 62 -4.89 -19.73 27.22
C ARG A 62 -3.85 -18.61 27.10
N ARG A 63 -2.90 -18.77 26.17
CA ARG A 63 -1.96 -17.70 25.82
C ARG A 63 -2.76 -16.44 25.49
N ARG A 64 -2.63 -15.41 26.31
CA ARG A 64 -3.03 -14.06 25.97
C ARG A 64 -2.14 -13.59 24.82
N ASP A 65 -2.76 -13.12 23.75
CA ASP A 65 -2.04 -12.43 22.69
C ASP A 65 -1.30 -11.25 23.31
N GLU A 66 0.01 -11.26 23.21
CA GLU A 66 0.88 -10.28 23.85
C GLU A 66 0.80 -8.96 23.10
N TYR A 67 -0.04 -8.05 23.62
CA TYR A 67 -0.10 -6.66 23.19
C TYR A 67 0.94 -5.86 23.95
N LEU A 68 2.00 -5.46 23.25
CA LEU A 68 3.04 -4.59 23.80
C LEU A 68 2.63 -3.12 23.61
N ARG A 69 2.15 -2.50 24.68
CA ARG A 69 1.85 -1.08 24.71
C ARG A 69 3.05 -0.34 25.31
N TYR A 70 3.52 0.70 24.64
CA TYR A 70 4.55 1.58 25.19
C TYR A 70 3.84 2.76 25.87
N GLU A 71 3.84 2.80 27.19
CA GLU A 71 3.25 3.89 27.96
C GLU A 71 4.19 5.09 27.97
N ASP A 72 3.73 6.21 27.43
CA ASP A 72 4.24 7.52 27.79
C ASP A 72 3.27 8.10 28.82
N SER A 73 3.77 8.44 30.00
CA SER A 73 3.04 9.10 31.05
C SER A 73 2.92 10.59 30.76
N ASP A 74 1.87 11.01 30.06
CA ASP A 74 1.44 12.41 30.06
C ASP A 74 -0.09 12.49 29.88
N GLU A 75 -0.71 13.38 30.59
CA GLU A 75 -2.09 13.54 31.01
C GLU A 75 -3.14 13.49 29.91
N GLU A 76 -4.27 12.83 30.20
CA GLU A 76 -5.47 12.77 29.36
C GLU A 76 -6.21 14.12 29.32
N GLU A 77 -6.17 14.78 28.16
CA GLU A 77 -7.22 15.78 27.82
C GLU A 77 -8.39 15.07 27.11
N THR A 78 -9.54 15.07 27.76
CA THR A 78 -10.80 14.52 27.24
C THR A 78 -11.42 15.46 26.21
N TYR A 79 -11.44 15.04 24.94
CA TYR A 79 -12.20 15.72 23.88
C TYR A 79 -13.63 15.17 23.77
N PRO A 80 -14.63 16.03 23.47
CA PRO A 80 -16.04 15.62 23.45
C PRO A 80 -16.32 14.70 22.22
N THR A 81 -16.98 13.59 22.51
CA THR A 81 -17.45 12.64 21.50
C THR A 81 -18.49 13.27 20.58
N SER A 82 -18.16 13.35 19.29
CA SER A 82 -19.10 13.72 18.22
C SER A 82 -20.31 12.79 18.24
N SER A 83 -21.48 13.31 18.52
CA SER A 83 -22.76 12.62 18.47
C SER A 83 -23.04 12.13 17.04
N LYS A 84 -23.28 10.83 16.88
CA LYS A 84 -23.79 10.25 15.63
C LYS A 84 -25.16 10.83 15.34
N ILE A 85 -25.23 11.70 14.34
CA ILE A 85 -26.50 12.17 13.81
C ILE A 85 -27.07 10.99 12.99
N SER A 86 -28.08 10.32 13.52
CA SER A 86 -28.85 9.35 12.75
C SER A 86 -29.81 10.13 11.85
N HIS A 87 -29.52 10.19 10.56
CA HIS A 87 -30.42 10.82 9.59
C HIS A 87 -31.63 9.91 9.36
N SER A 88 -32.77 10.31 9.89
CA SER A 88 -34.06 9.74 9.50
C SER A 88 -34.41 10.16 8.08
N PHE A 89 -34.94 9.24 7.27
CA PHE A 89 -35.43 9.56 5.92
C PHE A 89 -36.47 10.70 5.95
N VAL A 90 -37.33 10.74 6.96
CA VAL A 90 -38.34 11.79 7.16
C VAL A 90 -37.70 13.15 7.43
N ASP A 91 -36.64 13.20 8.26
CA ASP A 91 -35.90 14.43 8.53
C ASP A 91 -35.20 14.94 7.28
N LEU A 92 -34.67 14.04 6.47
CA LEU A 92 -34.00 14.37 5.23
C LEU A 92 -34.97 14.94 4.17
N VAL A 93 -36.18 14.39 4.08
CA VAL A 93 -37.23 14.92 3.20
C VAL A 93 -37.77 16.27 3.71
N SER A 94 -37.97 16.40 5.03
CA SER A 94 -38.39 17.64 5.67
C SER A 94 -37.37 18.77 5.50
N GLN A 95 -36.09 18.49 5.71
CA GLN A 95 -35.01 19.46 5.49
C GLN A 95 -34.88 19.90 4.03
N ARG A 96 -35.07 18.98 3.08
CA ARG A 96 -35.11 19.34 1.65
C ARG A 96 -36.29 20.21 1.29
N SER A 97 -37.48 19.95 1.83
CA SER A 97 -38.69 20.75 1.57
C SER A 97 -38.63 22.14 2.20
N LEU A 98 -37.87 22.30 3.29
CA LEU A 98 -37.68 23.58 3.99
C LEU A 98 -36.49 24.38 3.44
N GLY A 99 -35.77 23.91 2.42
CA GLY A 99 -34.60 24.59 1.85
C GLY A 99 -33.37 24.65 2.78
N HIS A 100 -33.42 23.96 3.92
CA HIS A 100 -32.30 23.90 4.88
C HIS A 100 -31.34 22.73 4.60
N GLY A 101 -31.28 22.25 3.34
CA GLY A 101 -30.49 21.08 3.00
C GLY A 101 -28.99 21.37 2.93
N HIS A 102 -28.21 20.90 3.90
CA HIS A 102 -26.88 20.42 3.58
C HIS A 102 -27.03 19.39 2.45
N PRO A 103 -26.15 19.38 1.43
CA PRO A 103 -26.22 18.38 0.38
C PRO A 103 -26.21 17.00 1.07
N ALA A 104 -27.33 16.29 0.95
CA ALA A 104 -27.44 14.97 1.56
C ALA A 104 -26.32 14.12 0.99
N SER A 105 -25.45 13.65 1.84
CA SER A 105 -24.39 12.74 1.43
C SER A 105 -25.07 11.50 0.88
N VAL A 106 -25.04 11.34 -0.45
CA VAL A 106 -25.58 10.14 -1.09
C VAL A 106 -24.72 8.98 -0.66
N ASN A 107 -25.35 7.94 -0.08
CA ASN A 107 -24.62 6.71 0.21
C ASN A 107 -24.24 6.01 -1.10
N LEU A 108 -23.05 6.31 -1.59
CA LEU A 108 -22.53 5.76 -2.84
C LEU A 108 -22.31 4.25 -2.78
N GLU A 109 -22.21 3.65 -1.59
CA GLU A 109 -22.13 2.21 -1.39
C GLU A 109 -23.36 1.48 -1.95
N TYR A 110 -24.56 2.09 -1.82
CA TYR A 110 -25.78 1.49 -2.33
C TYR A 110 -25.69 1.21 -3.83
N GLY A 111 -25.17 2.17 -4.60
CA GLY A 111 -24.97 2.00 -6.05
C GLY A 111 -24.01 0.87 -6.37
N THR A 112 -22.87 0.83 -5.68
CA THR A 112 -21.87 -0.25 -5.83
C THR A 112 -22.49 -1.60 -5.48
N ARG A 113 -23.20 -1.70 -4.36
CA ARG A 113 -23.88 -2.93 -3.90
C ARG A 113 -24.91 -3.42 -4.91
N HIS A 114 -25.73 -2.51 -5.45
CA HIS A 114 -26.73 -2.82 -6.45
C HIS A 114 -26.10 -3.40 -7.71
N LEU A 115 -25.06 -2.75 -8.24
CA LEU A 115 -24.34 -3.22 -9.43
C LEU A 115 -23.69 -4.58 -9.22
N LEU A 116 -23.06 -4.80 -8.06
CA LEU A 116 -22.45 -6.08 -7.70
C LEU A 116 -23.47 -7.21 -7.64
N THR A 117 -24.56 -7.01 -6.88
CA THR A 117 -25.57 -8.07 -6.66
C THR A 117 -26.34 -8.43 -7.92
N ASN A 118 -26.57 -7.48 -8.82
CA ASN A 118 -27.22 -7.75 -10.12
C ASN A 118 -26.23 -8.23 -11.21
N GLY A 119 -24.92 -8.33 -10.91
CA GLY A 119 -23.94 -8.80 -11.88
C GLY A 119 -23.74 -7.89 -13.08
N ASN A 120 -23.88 -6.58 -12.86
CA ASN A 120 -23.82 -5.58 -13.95
C ASN A 120 -22.39 -5.18 -14.32
N PHE A 121 -21.41 -5.49 -13.50
CA PHE A 121 -20.01 -5.23 -13.83
C PHE A 121 -19.51 -6.12 -14.97
N ARG A 122 -18.87 -5.48 -15.96
CA ARG A 122 -18.19 -6.15 -17.08
C ARG A 122 -16.72 -5.77 -17.11
N GLU A 123 -15.88 -6.72 -17.47
CA GLU A 123 -14.44 -6.49 -17.59
C GLU A 123 -14.09 -5.82 -18.93
N HIS A 124 -13.42 -4.68 -18.85
CA HIS A 124 -12.84 -3.97 -19.98
C HIS A 124 -11.32 -3.95 -19.82
N GLN A 125 -10.63 -4.83 -20.55
CA GLN A 125 -9.20 -4.98 -20.46
C GLN A 125 -8.47 -3.79 -21.11
N ILE A 126 -7.44 -3.28 -20.44
CA ILE A 126 -6.56 -2.23 -20.92
C ILE A 126 -5.26 -2.85 -21.44
N GLN A 127 -4.88 -2.49 -22.67
CA GLN A 127 -3.63 -2.94 -23.28
C GLN A 127 -2.48 -2.02 -22.86
N LEU A 128 -1.56 -2.53 -22.04
CA LEU A 128 -0.42 -1.79 -21.51
C LEU A 128 0.87 -1.99 -22.31
N GLY A 129 0.84 -2.82 -23.37
CA GLY A 129 2.05 -3.20 -24.12
C GLY A 129 3.04 -3.98 -23.26
N GLU A 130 4.32 -3.81 -23.53
CA GLU A 130 5.42 -4.55 -22.89
C GLU A 130 5.78 -4.06 -21.47
N MET A 131 4.83 -3.46 -20.76
CA MET A 131 5.03 -3.05 -19.37
C MET A 131 5.10 -4.30 -18.47
N ASN A 132 5.85 -4.21 -17.35
CA ASN A 132 5.84 -5.28 -16.34
C ASN A 132 4.74 -5.01 -15.31
N LYS A 133 4.57 -5.92 -14.36
CA LYS A 133 3.55 -5.94 -13.28
C LYS A 133 3.22 -4.55 -12.75
N ILE A 134 1.93 -4.28 -12.55
CA ILE A 134 1.45 -3.06 -11.91
C ILE A 134 1.33 -3.31 -10.40
N PHE A 135 1.94 -2.45 -9.57
CA PHE A 135 1.96 -2.64 -8.13
C PHE A 135 1.02 -1.72 -7.36
N CYS A 136 0.79 -0.53 -7.87
CA CYS A 136 -0.04 0.47 -7.22
C CYS A 136 -0.87 1.27 -8.25
N SER A 137 -2.04 1.73 -7.83
CA SER A 137 -2.93 2.53 -8.68
C SER A 137 -3.85 3.40 -7.84
N GLN A 138 -4.26 4.52 -8.42
CA GLN A 138 -5.28 5.41 -7.83
C GLN A 138 -6.02 6.16 -8.94
N TRP A 139 -7.31 6.42 -8.75
CA TRP A 139 -8.07 7.32 -9.59
C TRP A 139 -7.66 8.77 -9.33
N LEU A 140 -7.37 9.51 -10.41
CA LEU A 140 -7.12 10.97 -10.36
C LEU A 140 -8.44 11.73 -10.37
N ASN A 141 -9.36 11.25 -11.20
CA ASN A 141 -10.70 11.80 -11.38
C ASN A 141 -11.63 10.72 -11.98
N GLY A 142 -12.83 11.10 -12.42
CA GLY A 142 -13.80 10.14 -12.96
C GLY A 142 -13.38 9.44 -14.25
N HIS A 143 -12.29 9.83 -14.92
CA HIS A 143 -11.89 9.27 -16.22
C HIS A 143 -10.38 9.03 -16.37
N GLN A 144 -9.58 9.32 -15.35
CA GLN A 144 -8.13 9.10 -15.38
C GLN A 144 -7.65 8.30 -14.18
N ILE A 145 -6.76 7.35 -14.46
CA ILE A 145 -6.16 6.48 -13.47
C ILE A 145 -4.65 6.57 -13.58
N VAL A 146 -3.97 6.85 -12.47
CA VAL A 146 -2.51 6.79 -12.37
C VAL A 146 -2.08 5.45 -11.77
N PHE A 147 -0.99 4.88 -12.26
CA PHE A 147 -0.45 3.63 -11.75
C PHE A 147 1.06 3.53 -11.93
N GLY A 148 1.68 2.77 -11.03
CA GLY A 148 3.10 2.47 -11.02
C GLY A 148 3.41 1.00 -11.30
N SER A 149 4.52 0.73 -12.01
CA SER A 149 4.89 -0.60 -12.47
C SER A 149 6.23 -1.09 -11.94
N LYS A 150 6.47 -2.40 -12.01
CA LYS A 150 7.74 -3.05 -11.67
C LYS A 150 8.91 -2.59 -12.56
N CYS A 151 8.65 -2.15 -13.78
CA CYS A 151 9.69 -1.60 -14.66
C CYS A 151 9.97 -0.11 -14.43
N ASN A 152 9.63 0.40 -13.24
CA ASN A 152 9.85 1.78 -12.84
C ASN A 152 9.23 2.79 -13.82
N ARG A 153 7.98 2.52 -14.25
CA ARG A 153 7.20 3.42 -15.10
C ARG A 153 5.99 3.93 -14.34
N LEU A 154 5.82 5.24 -14.35
CA LEU A 154 4.64 5.94 -13.88
C LEU A 154 3.80 6.31 -15.10
N SER A 155 2.54 5.92 -15.11
CA SER A 155 1.67 6.12 -16.26
C SER A 155 0.26 6.52 -15.86
N VAL A 156 -0.40 7.26 -16.73
CA VAL A 156 -1.81 7.64 -16.60
C VAL A 156 -2.57 7.07 -17.79
N TYR A 157 -3.67 6.41 -17.51
CA TYR A 157 -4.61 5.97 -18.53
C TYR A 157 -5.85 6.86 -18.52
N ASP A 158 -6.18 7.43 -19.68
CA ASP A 158 -7.39 8.23 -19.88
C ASP A 158 -8.48 7.38 -20.56
N LEU A 159 -9.60 7.19 -19.86
CA LEU A 159 -10.72 6.35 -20.34
C LEU A 159 -11.40 6.96 -21.56
N ASN A 160 -11.54 8.28 -21.59
CA ASN A 160 -12.25 8.98 -22.68
C ASN A 160 -11.45 8.91 -23.99
N LYS A 161 -10.15 9.11 -23.88
CA LYS A 161 -9.22 9.06 -25.02
C LYS A 161 -8.78 7.65 -25.36
N LYS A 162 -8.88 6.72 -24.40
CA LYS A 162 -8.30 5.36 -24.46
C LYS A 162 -6.80 5.38 -24.75
N GLU A 163 -6.12 6.36 -24.19
CA GLU A 163 -4.68 6.58 -24.38
C GLU A 163 -3.91 6.40 -23.07
N LEU A 164 -2.67 5.93 -23.21
CA LEU A 164 -1.74 5.75 -22.12
C LEU A 164 -0.66 6.83 -22.21
N PHE A 165 -0.52 7.62 -21.14
CA PHE A 165 0.51 8.65 -21.02
C PHE A 165 1.57 8.19 -20.01
N SER A 166 2.86 8.38 -20.34
CA SER A 166 3.96 8.13 -19.43
C SER A 166 4.41 9.43 -18.78
N ILE A 167 4.53 9.43 -17.45
CA ILE A 167 5.04 10.56 -16.68
C ILE A 167 6.55 10.34 -16.49
N PRO A 168 7.39 11.33 -16.85
CA PRO A 168 8.84 11.24 -16.60
C PRO A 168 9.12 11.15 -15.09
N LEU A 169 10.00 10.24 -14.70
CA LEU A 169 10.45 10.13 -13.31
C LEU A 169 11.46 11.21 -12.98
N LEU A 170 11.39 11.70 -11.76
CA LEU A 170 12.35 12.65 -11.22
C LEU A 170 13.62 11.91 -10.79
N ARG A 171 14.78 12.49 -11.11
CA ARG A 171 16.09 11.97 -10.75
C ARG A 171 16.69 12.80 -9.63
N SER A 172 17.11 12.11 -8.56
CA SER A 172 17.84 12.69 -7.45
C SER A 172 19.25 13.16 -7.90
N LEU A 173 19.75 14.22 -7.26
CA LEU A 173 21.11 14.72 -7.50
C LEU A 173 22.19 13.77 -6.97
N GLN A 174 21.88 12.97 -5.95
CA GLN A 174 22.78 11.95 -5.44
C GLN A 174 22.74 10.74 -6.37
N ASN A 175 23.79 10.63 -7.19
CA ASN A 175 23.97 9.63 -8.25
C ASN A 175 24.21 8.21 -7.69
N ARG A 176 23.44 7.78 -6.68
CA ARG A 176 23.44 6.40 -6.20
C ARG A 176 22.52 5.60 -7.09
N GLN A 177 23.08 4.89 -8.04
CA GLN A 177 22.31 3.88 -8.76
C GLN A 177 21.91 2.79 -7.73
N PRO A 178 20.62 2.50 -7.57
CA PRO A 178 20.20 1.39 -6.72
C PRO A 178 20.77 0.09 -7.32
N GLU A 179 21.30 -0.76 -6.45
CA GLU A 179 21.86 -2.08 -6.85
C GLU A 179 20.81 -2.96 -7.56
N SER A 180 19.52 -2.70 -7.34
CA SER A 180 18.44 -3.37 -8.05
C SER A 180 17.23 -2.44 -8.21
N GLN A 181 16.74 -2.27 -9.42
CA GLN A 181 15.47 -1.57 -9.69
C GLN A 181 14.30 -2.48 -9.31
N CYS A 182 13.48 -2.06 -8.35
CA CYS A 182 12.30 -2.81 -7.97
C CYS A 182 10.98 -2.23 -8.50
N GLY A 183 11.04 -1.06 -9.11
CA GLY A 183 9.88 -0.35 -9.64
C GLY A 183 9.13 0.48 -8.62
N ILE A 184 8.01 1.06 -9.05
CA ILE A 184 7.15 1.93 -8.24
C ILE A 184 6.13 1.05 -7.50
N HIS A 185 6.28 0.94 -6.18
CA HIS A 185 5.39 0.15 -5.33
C HIS A 185 4.24 0.94 -4.72
N ALA A 186 4.41 2.25 -4.57
CA ALA A 186 3.43 3.11 -3.94
C ALA A 186 3.23 4.42 -4.70
N LEU A 187 2.03 4.91 -4.63
CA LEU A 187 1.62 6.26 -5.03
C LEU A 187 0.49 6.73 -4.11
N ALA A 188 0.44 8.01 -3.84
CA ALA A 188 -0.59 8.61 -3.01
C ALA A 188 -0.89 10.03 -3.47
N ILE A 189 -2.17 10.36 -3.57
CA ILE A 189 -2.66 11.72 -3.86
C ILE A 189 -3.05 12.35 -2.53
N ASN A 190 -2.68 13.62 -2.33
CA ASN A 190 -3.02 14.35 -1.11
C ASN A 190 -4.54 14.60 -1.00
N PRO A 191 -5.07 14.92 0.21
CA PRO A 191 -6.51 15.11 0.42
C PRO A 191 -7.13 16.19 -0.48
N SER A 192 -6.42 17.28 -0.78
CA SER A 192 -6.87 18.36 -1.68
C SER A 192 -6.80 18.00 -3.18
N GLN A 193 -6.25 16.83 -3.53
CA GLN A 193 -6.06 16.35 -4.92
C GLN A 193 -5.19 17.27 -5.79
N THR A 194 -4.26 17.97 -5.17
CA THR A 194 -3.35 18.90 -5.85
C THR A 194 -1.95 18.33 -6.07
N ILE A 195 -1.56 17.31 -5.31
CA ILE A 195 -0.21 16.75 -5.33
C ILE A 195 -0.24 15.22 -5.38
N LEU A 196 0.52 14.65 -6.30
CA LEU A 196 0.83 13.23 -6.38
C LEU A 196 2.22 12.96 -5.80
N ALA A 197 2.31 12.08 -4.80
CA ALA A 197 3.56 11.51 -4.31
C ALA A 197 3.74 10.09 -4.82
N THR A 198 4.94 9.73 -5.26
CA THR A 198 5.26 8.39 -5.80
C THR A 198 6.75 8.08 -5.66
N GLY A 199 7.18 6.86 -5.99
CA GLY A 199 8.60 6.54 -6.13
C GLY A 199 9.26 7.39 -7.21
N ALA A 200 10.51 7.80 -6.98
CA ALA A 200 11.36 8.49 -7.94
C ALA A 200 12.07 7.50 -8.89
N GLU A 201 12.97 7.98 -9.73
CA GLU A 201 13.83 7.10 -10.56
C GLU A 201 14.67 6.17 -9.68
N ASN A 202 15.23 6.71 -8.58
CA ASN A 202 15.77 5.88 -7.50
C ASN A 202 14.61 5.41 -6.62
N THR A 203 14.43 4.10 -6.50
CA THR A 203 13.29 3.46 -5.81
C THR A 203 13.27 3.67 -4.29
N ASN A 204 14.33 4.27 -3.72
CA ASN A 204 14.43 4.62 -2.30
C ASN A 204 13.98 6.07 -2.03
N ASP A 205 13.80 6.88 -3.08
CA ASP A 205 13.44 8.29 -3.01
C ASP A 205 11.97 8.51 -3.41
N ILE A 206 11.44 9.66 -3.02
CA ILE A 206 10.06 10.05 -3.30
C ILE A 206 10.05 11.23 -4.27
N ALA A 207 9.21 11.15 -5.29
CA ALA A 207 8.95 12.23 -6.23
C ALA A 207 7.56 12.85 -5.99
N PHE A 208 7.47 14.16 -6.11
CA PHE A 208 6.24 14.93 -5.98
C PHE A 208 5.92 15.68 -7.26
N TYR A 209 4.67 15.58 -7.68
CA TYR A 209 4.17 16.19 -8.91
C TYR A 209 2.91 17.00 -8.61
N SER A 210 2.76 18.16 -9.29
CA SER A 210 1.54 18.96 -9.25
C SER A 210 0.43 18.30 -10.07
N LEU A 211 -0.78 18.31 -9.58
CA LEU A 211 -1.95 17.86 -10.31
C LEU A 211 -2.79 19.06 -10.77
N PRO A 212 -3.42 19.00 -11.92
CA PRO A 212 -3.53 17.87 -12.86
C PRO A 212 -2.41 17.81 -13.93
N THR A 213 -1.44 18.72 -13.93
CA THR A 213 -0.45 18.93 -15.00
C THR A 213 0.72 17.95 -14.96
N PHE A 214 1.00 17.33 -13.79
CA PHE A 214 2.16 16.49 -13.51
C PHE A 214 3.49 17.25 -13.62
N ASP A 215 3.48 18.56 -13.38
CA ASP A 215 4.71 19.32 -13.28
C ASP A 215 5.52 18.85 -12.07
N PRO A 216 6.85 18.69 -12.22
CA PRO A 216 7.72 18.26 -11.12
C PRO A 216 7.81 19.33 -10.03
N LEU A 217 7.56 18.96 -8.78
CA LEU A 217 7.60 19.85 -7.63
C LEU A 217 8.86 19.65 -6.79
N ALA A 218 9.08 18.44 -6.33
CA ALA A 218 10.13 18.16 -5.36
C ALA A 218 10.56 16.69 -5.36
N ILE A 219 11.76 16.44 -4.81
CA ILE A 219 12.28 15.09 -4.55
C ILE A 219 12.69 15.00 -3.09
N GLY A 220 12.13 14.02 -2.38
CA GLY A 220 12.56 13.64 -1.04
C GLY A 220 13.60 12.53 -1.11
N GLU A 221 14.81 12.79 -0.59
CA GLU A 221 15.96 11.89 -0.72
C GLU A 221 16.61 11.54 0.61
N GLY A 222 17.29 10.37 0.63
CA GLY A 222 18.20 9.99 1.70
C GLY A 222 17.55 9.54 2.99
N ALA A 223 16.24 9.25 3.01
CA ALA A 223 15.56 8.70 4.18
C ALA A 223 15.66 7.18 4.27
N HIS A 224 15.58 6.52 3.15
CA HIS A 224 15.56 5.06 3.08
C HIS A 224 16.82 4.50 2.42
N SER A 225 17.30 3.37 2.93
CA SER A 225 18.43 2.64 2.36
C SER A 225 18.03 1.49 1.44
N ASP A 226 16.72 1.16 1.41
CA ASP A 226 16.15 0.09 0.59
C ASP A 226 14.76 0.51 0.07
N TRP A 227 14.12 -0.33 -0.72
CA TRP A 227 12.89 -0.05 -1.44
C TRP A 227 11.77 0.50 -0.58
N MET A 228 11.18 1.58 -1.04
CA MET A 228 9.97 2.14 -0.47
C MET A 228 8.76 1.31 -0.92
N PHE A 229 7.95 0.84 0.04
CA PHE A 229 6.82 -0.03 -0.24
C PHE A 229 5.46 0.64 -0.18
N ASP A 230 5.28 1.64 0.68
CA ASP A 230 4.00 2.34 0.78
C ASP A 230 4.17 3.80 1.18
N LEU A 231 3.19 4.62 0.80
CA LEU A 231 3.09 6.05 1.06
C LEU A 231 1.69 6.39 1.55
N LYS A 232 1.59 7.25 2.57
CA LYS A 232 0.30 7.80 3.02
C LYS A 232 0.42 9.26 3.39
N TRP A 233 -0.45 10.09 2.82
CA TRP A 233 -0.63 11.46 3.25
C TRP A 233 -1.36 11.50 4.59
N LEU A 234 -0.89 12.30 5.51
CA LEU A 234 -1.56 12.61 6.78
C LEU A 234 -2.50 13.80 6.61
N ASP A 235 -2.03 14.81 5.89
CA ASP A 235 -2.77 15.99 5.44
C ASP A 235 -2.19 16.46 4.08
N ASP A 236 -2.43 17.72 3.69
CA ASP A 236 -1.92 18.25 2.42
C ASP A 236 -0.41 18.56 2.43
N CYS A 237 0.21 18.63 3.61
CA CYS A 237 1.62 18.98 3.78
C CYS A 237 2.48 17.81 4.26
N PHE A 238 1.91 16.90 5.06
CA PHE A 238 2.65 15.82 5.69
C PHE A 238 2.38 14.46 5.05
N LEU A 239 3.44 13.75 4.74
CA LEU A 239 3.43 12.40 4.15
C LEU A 239 4.29 11.46 4.99
N VAL A 240 3.88 10.19 5.07
CA VAL A 240 4.68 9.12 5.68
C VAL A 240 4.99 8.06 4.65
N SER A 241 6.22 7.57 4.66
CA SER A 241 6.68 6.45 3.86
C SER A 241 7.15 5.28 4.73
N GLY A 242 6.97 4.07 4.21
CA GLY A 242 7.45 2.84 4.82
C GLY A 242 8.34 2.05 3.86
N SER A 243 9.45 1.52 4.36
CA SER A 243 10.48 0.88 3.55
C SER A 243 10.81 -0.55 3.99
N ARG A 244 11.41 -1.27 3.06
CA ARG A 244 11.99 -2.60 3.26
C ARG A 244 13.15 -2.57 4.26
N ASP A 245 13.80 -1.44 4.45
CA ASP A 245 14.88 -1.24 5.43
C ASP A 245 14.43 -1.18 6.89
N THR A 246 13.14 -1.45 7.17
CA THR A 246 12.52 -1.39 8.50
C THR A 246 12.23 0.01 9.02
N THR A 247 12.49 1.05 8.24
CA THR A 247 12.25 2.43 8.67
C THR A 247 10.93 2.99 8.16
N MET A 248 10.44 3.97 8.92
CA MET A 248 9.40 4.89 8.51
C MET A 248 9.97 6.30 8.47
N ALA A 249 9.61 7.07 7.47
CA ALA A 249 10.04 8.45 7.34
C ALA A 249 8.83 9.39 7.25
N LEU A 250 8.90 10.49 8.00
CA LEU A 250 7.94 11.59 7.97
C LEU A 250 8.51 12.71 7.10
N TRP A 251 7.72 13.15 6.15
CA TRP A 251 8.08 14.18 5.20
C TRP A 251 7.16 15.38 5.38
N LYS A 252 7.71 16.58 5.28
CA LYS A 252 6.96 17.82 5.24
C LYS A 252 7.25 18.52 3.93
N LEU A 253 6.24 18.70 3.12
CA LEU A 253 6.31 19.47 1.89
C LEU A 253 5.92 20.91 2.23
N GLU A 254 6.92 21.81 2.24
CA GLU A 254 6.70 23.24 2.40
C GLU A 254 6.36 23.85 1.04
N ASP A 255 5.56 24.92 1.03
CA ASP A 255 4.97 25.61 -0.14
C ASP A 255 5.52 25.21 -1.52
N ALA A 256 4.75 24.40 -2.24
CA ALA A 256 5.15 23.75 -3.48
C ALA A 256 5.28 24.70 -4.70
N TYR A 257 5.19 26.01 -4.51
CA TYR A 257 5.21 26.99 -5.60
C TYR A 257 6.58 27.60 -5.87
N HIS A 258 7.62 26.77 -5.78
CA HIS A 258 8.93 27.22 -6.25
C HIS A 258 9.13 26.93 -7.74
N PRO A 259 9.75 27.87 -8.50
CA PRO A 259 9.98 27.70 -9.95
C PRO A 259 11.02 26.61 -10.30
N LYS A 260 11.63 25.97 -9.29
CA LYS A 260 12.61 24.91 -9.46
C LYS A 260 12.25 23.71 -8.59
N VAL A 261 12.54 22.52 -9.10
CA VAL A 261 12.43 21.27 -8.32
C VAL A 261 13.32 21.35 -7.09
N ILE A 262 12.71 21.15 -5.92
CA ILE A 262 13.40 21.24 -4.64
C ILE A 262 13.78 19.83 -4.19
N ASN A 263 15.05 19.63 -3.84
CA ASN A 263 15.49 18.43 -3.15
C ASN A 263 15.46 18.66 -1.64
N PHE A 264 14.80 17.78 -0.90
CA PHE A 264 14.69 17.93 0.56
C PHE A 264 14.82 16.58 1.27
N LYS A 265 15.11 16.65 2.56
CA LYS A 265 15.25 15.49 3.44
C LYS A 265 14.00 15.26 4.26
N ALA A 266 13.81 14.01 4.72
CA ALA A 266 12.75 13.69 5.64
C ALA A 266 12.89 14.51 6.94
N LEU A 267 11.75 14.95 7.48
CA LEU A 267 11.68 15.64 8.77
C LEU A 267 12.14 14.71 9.91
N SER A 268 11.77 13.45 9.84
CA SER A 268 12.16 12.44 10.81
C SER A 268 12.22 11.06 10.17
N VAL A 269 13.26 10.29 10.49
CA VAL A 269 13.37 8.88 10.09
C VAL A 269 13.50 8.05 11.36
N LYS A 270 12.62 7.06 11.52
CA LYS A 270 12.60 6.19 12.69
C LYS A 270 12.48 4.74 12.30
N ARG A 271 13.21 3.89 13.00
CA ARG A 271 13.11 2.45 12.83
C ARG A 271 11.83 1.94 13.50
N CYS A 272 11.04 1.16 12.77
CA CYS A 272 9.90 0.46 13.31
C CYS A 272 10.39 -0.72 14.17
N LYS A 273 10.18 -0.63 15.47
CA LYS A 273 10.63 -1.68 16.41
C LYS A 273 9.92 -2.99 16.11
N THR A 274 10.61 -4.11 16.18
CA THR A 274 10.12 -5.46 15.89
C THR A 274 9.70 -5.73 14.46
N ALA A 275 9.76 -4.74 13.55
CA ALA A 275 9.47 -4.95 12.14
C ALA A 275 10.63 -5.62 11.41
N GLU A 276 10.33 -6.55 10.49
CA GLU A 276 11.29 -7.07 9.53
C GLU A 276 11.37 -6.17 8.29
N LYS A 277 10.22 -5.81 7.75
CA LYS A 277 10.07 -4.90 6.58
C LYS A 277 8.74 -4.19 6.71
N VAL A 278 8.70 -2.88 6.59
CA VAL A 278 7.43 -2.14 6.56
C VAL A 278 6.82 -2.28 5.18
N ARG A 279 5.71 -3.02 5.08
CA ARG A 279 5.16 -3.45 3.80
C ARG A 279 3.96 -2.64 3.33
N ALA A 280 3.12 -2.19 4.25
CA ALA A 280 1.95 -1.38 3.96
C ALA A 280 1.65 -0.42 5.11
N LEU A 281 1.06 0.71 4.79
CA LEU A 281 0.68 1.76 5.72
C LEU A 281 -0.82 2.05 5.62
N ALA A 282 -1.43 2.44 6.72
CA ALA A 282 -2.76 3.02 6.74
C ALA A 282 -2.78 4.20 7.70
N PHE A 283 -3.50 5.26 7.37
CA PHE A 283 -3.68 6.40 8.25
C PHE A 283 -5.11 6.41 8.81
N ASN A 284 -5.22 6.33 10.10
CA ASN A 284 -6.45 6.52 10.84
C ASN A 284 -6.59 8.00 11.18
N LYS A 285 -7.35 8.71 10.34
CA LYS A 285 -7.59 10.15 10.50
C LYS A 285 -8.37 10.46 11.77
N ARG A 286 -9.21 9.53 12.22
CA ARG A 286 -10.07 9.73 13.39
C ARG A 286 -9.28 9.80 14.70
N ASP A 287 -8.32 8.90 14.85
CA ASP A 287 -7.51 8.76 16.07
C ASP A 287 -6.10 9.36 15.88
N VAL A 288 -5.84 9.98 14.70
CA VAL A 288 -4.56 10.57 14.29
C VAL A 288 -3.38 9.58 14.43
N GLU A 289 -3.63 8.34 14.01
CA GLU A 289 -2.68 7.24 14.14
C GLU A 289 -2.29 6.63 12.79
N ILE A 290 -1.05 6.19 12.68
CA ILE A 290 -0.53 5.48 11.52
C ILE A 290 -0.39 4.00 11.90
N ALA A 291 -1.03 3.13 11.13
CA ALA A 291 -0.79 1.70 11.22
C ALA A 291 0.25 1.28 10.19
N ALA A 292 1.28 0.58 10.63
CA ALA A 292 2.34 0.05 9.78
C ALA A 292 2.34 -1.49 9.84
N LEU A 293 2.15 -2.13 8.69
CA LEU A 293 2.13 -3.58 8.56
C LEU A 293 3.53 -4.08 8.21
N SER A 294 4.02 -5.03 8.99
CA SER A 294 5.33 -5.65 8.77
C SER A 294 5.20 -7.04 8.14
N LEU A 295 6.17 -7.40 7.31
CA LEU A 295 6.17 -8.69 6.60
C LEU A 295 6.26 -9.90 7.55
N ASN A 296 6.84 -9.74 8.74
CA ASN A 296 6.92 -10.78 9.78
C ASN A 296 5.62 -10.99 10.58
N GLY A 297 4.51 -10.42 10.11
CA GLY A 297 3.19 -10.62 10.70
C GLY A 297 2.89 -9.76 11.91
N TYR A 298 3.53 -8.61 12.05
CA TYR A 298 3.19 -7.61 13.04
C TYR A 298 2.50 -6.42 12.41
N ILE A 299 1.54 -5.84 13.13
CA ILE A 299 0.99 -4.51 12.90
C ILE A 299 1.45 -3.60 14.04
N HIS A 300 1.90 -2.40 13.70
CA HIS A 300 2.45 -1.42 14.61
C HIS A 300 1.61 -0.15 14.55
N LEU A 301 1.30 0.45 15.70
CA LEU A 301 0.66 1.75 15.79
C LEU A 301 1.68 2.84 16.09
N TRP A 302 1.46 4.00 15.47
CA TRP A 302 2.26 5.20 15.66
C TRP A 302 1.35 6.40 15.83
N LYS A 303 1.59 7.25 16.80
CA LYS A 303 0.95 8.56 16.85
C LYS A 303 1.51 9.44 15.74
N ALA A 304 0.63 10.04 14.93
CA ALA A 304 1.05 10.83 13.77
C ALA A 304 1.65 12.19 14.19
N ASP A 305 1.17 12.80 15.26
CA ASP A 305 1.62 14.07 15.81
C ASP A 305 3.05 14.05 16.33
N THR A 306 3.40 13.03 17.11
CA THR A 306 4.73 12.86 17.71
C THR A 306 5.66 11.97 16.91
N PHE A 307 5.10 11.28 15.91
CA PHE A 307 5.78 10.27 15.12
C PHE A 307 6.49 9.22 16.00
N LYS A 308 5.79 8.76 17.05
CA LYS A 308 6.28 7.74 17.99
C LYS A 308 5.47 6.45 17.84
N GLN A 309 6.15 5.31 17.91
CA GLN A 309 5.51 3.99 17.95
C GLN A 309 4.89 3.76 19.34
N THR A 310 3.58 3.52 19.37
CA THR A 310 2.78 3.35 20.61
C THR A 310 2.46 1.91 20.92
N GLY A 311 2.41 1.05 19.91
CA GLY A 311 2.08 -0.35 20.12
C GLY A 311 2.50 -1.26 18.97
N SER A 312 2.50 -2.56 19.24
CA SER A 312 2.77 -3.60 18.26
C SER A 312 1.99 -4.84 18.61
N GLN A 313 1.33 -5.43 17.63
CA GLN A 313 0.62 -6.69 17.82
C GLN A 313 0.99 -7.70 16.74
N LYS A 314 1.23 -8.94 17.17
CA LYS A 314 1.41 -10.07 16.28
C LYS A 314 0.07 -10.58 15.77
N LEU A 315 -0.04 -10.78 14.48
CA LEU A 315 -1.24 -11.30 13.84
C LEU A 315 -1.27 -12.83 13.90
N HIS A 316 -2.45 -13.41 14.07
CA HIS A 316 -2.61 -14.88 14.02
C HIS A 316 -2.21 -15.45 12.66
N HIS A 317 -2.63 -14.79 11.57
CA HIS A 317 -2.26 -15.13 10.21
C HIS A 317 -1.10 -14.25 9.74
N GLY A 318 0.09 -14.48 10.30
CA GLY A 318 1.27 -13.64 10.11
C GLY A 318 2.10 -13.94 8.86
N MET A 319 1.64 -14.81 7.94
CA MET A 319 2.41 -15.18 6.75
C MET A 319 1.98 -14.38 5.51
N GLU A 320 2.95 -13.83 4.79
CA GLU A 320 2.74 -13.04 3.56
C GLU A 320 1.77 -11.86 3.75
N ASN A 321 1.92 -11.11 4.82
CA ASN A 321 1.14 -9.89 5.06
C ASN A 321 1.64 -8.76 4.18
N VAL A 322 0.92 -8.45 3.11
CA VAL A 322 1.39 -7.52 2.07
C VAL A 322 0.46 -6.34 1.79
N CYS A 323 -0.76 -6.36 2.29
CA CYS A 323 -1.73 -5.30 2.07
C CYS A 323 -2.51 -4.97 3.35
N LEU A 324 -2.77 -3.69 3.53
CA LEU A 324 -3.48 -3.09 4.66
C LEU A 324 -4.49 -2.08 4.14
N GLY A 325 -5.73 -2.20 4.56
CA GLY A 325 -6.80 -1.23 4.29
C GLY A 325 -7.35 -0.67 5.59
N TYR A 326 -7.80 0.57 5.58
CA TYR A 326 -8.49 1.22 6.68
C TYR A 326 -9.89 1.64 6.27
N GLN A 327 -10.88 1.37 7.11
CA GLN A 327 -12.26 1.77 6.93
C GLN A 327 -12.63 2.77 8.03
N GLU A 328 -12.89 4.02 7.63
CA GLU A 328 -13.04 5.16 8.53
C GLU A 328 -14.33 5.08 9.37
N GLU A 329 -15.47 4.74 8.75
CA GLU A 329 -16.77 4.78 9.43
C GLU A 329 -16.88 3.82 10.62
N ARG A 330 -16.32 2.62 10.48
CA ARG A 330 -16.30 1.59 11.52
C ARG A 330 -15.01 1.52 12.32
N ASN A 331 -14.03 2.30 11.94
CA ASN A 331 -12.69 2.32 12.54
C ASN A 331 -12.05 0.91 12.54
N LEU A 332 -11.91 0.32 11.35
CA LEU A 332 -11.43 -1.05 11.17
C LEU A 332 -10.22 -1.09 10.24
N TYR A 333 -9.29 -1.98 10.54
CA TYR A 333 -8.25 -2.39 9.60
C TYR A 333 -8.59 -3.74 8.97
N ALA A 334 -8.27 -3.89 7.68
CA ALA A 334 -8.25 -5.19 7.00
C ALA A 334 -6.82 -5.52 6.59
N VAL A 335 -6.33 -6.67 7.02
CA VAL A 335 -4.99 -7.17 6.69
C VAL A 335 -5.10 -8.43 5.86
N GLY A 336 -4.52 -8.40 4.65
CA GLY A 336 -4.43 -9.58 3.81
C GLY A 336 -3.21 -10.42 4.16
N SER A 337 -3.40 -11.74 4.27
CA SER A 337 -2.37 -12.73 4.48
C SER A 337 -2.38 -13.81 3.38
N ARG A 338 -1.59 -14.85 3.54
CA ARG A 338 -1.55 -15.98 2.60
C ARG A 338 -2.91 -16.67 2.44
N SER A 339 -3.68 -16.79 3.50
CA SER A 339 -4.92 -17.59 3.51
C SER A 339 -6.14 -16.84 4.01
N HIS A 340 -5.98 -15.71 4.69
CA HIS A 340 -7.07 -15.00 5.37
C HIS A 340 -6.97 -13.50 5.17
N THR A 341 -8.13 -12.85 5.21
CA THR A 341 -8.21 -11.42 5.52
C THR A 341 -8.64 -11.26 6.97
N THR A 342 -7.78 -10.68 7.79
CA THR A 342 -8.04 -10.44 9.21
C THR A 342 -8.60 -9.05 9.38
N ILE A 343 -9.74 -8.92 10.08
CA ILE A 343 -10.33 -7.63 10.43
C ILE A 343 -9.97 -7.31 11.88
N LEU A 344 -9.37 -6.15 12.08
CA LEU A 344 -8.94 -5.66 13.39
C LEU A 344 -9.73 -4.40 13.77
N ASP A 345 -10.04 -4.25 15.04
CA ASP A 345 -10.46 -2.98 15.60
C ASP A 345 -9.25 -2.02 15.61
N ALA A 346 -9.40 -0.81 15.08
CA ALA A 346 -8.26 0.10 14.93
C ALA A 346 -7.74 0.63 16.28
N ARG A 347 -8.58 0.69 17.32
CA ARG A 347 -8.21 1.21 18.63
C ARG A 347 -7.40 0.23 19.44
N SER A 348 -7.85 -1.03 19.45
CA SER A 348 -7.28 -2.07 20.31
C SER A 348 -6.33 -3.02 19.56
N LEU A 349 -6.30 -2.96 18.24
CA LEU A 349 -5.68 -3.94 17.33
C LEU A 349 -6.17 -5.37 17.55
N GLN A 350 -7.20 -5.56 18.37
CA GLN A 350 -7.75 -6.88 18.59
C GLN A 350 -8.50 -7.36 17.36
N GLN A 351 -8.27 -8.61 17.05
CA GLN A 351 -8.99 -9.28 16.00
C GLN A 351 -10.46 -9.40 16.38
N ILE A 352 -11.34 -8.95 15.51
CA ILE A 352 -12.79 -9.10 15.73
C ILE A 352 -13.12 -10.58 15.56
N GLN A 353 -13.54 -11.20 16.65
CA GLN A 353 -14.01 -12.58 16.64
C GLN A 353 -15.14 -12.72 15.61
N ASN A 354 -15.16 -13.81 14.87
CA ASN A 354 -16.07 -14.08 13.75
C ASN A 354 -15.84 -13.26 12.44
N LYS A 355 -14.77 -12.47 12.35
CA LYS A 355 -14.40 -11.75 11.13
C LYS A 355 -13.02 -12.15 10.59
N ASN A 356 -12.61 -13.38 10.83
CA ASN A 356 -11.52 -14.02 10.07
C ASN A 356 -12.08 -14.54 8.76
N ILE A 357 -11.84 -13.80 7.70
CA ILE A 357 -12.35 -14.13 6.38
C ILE A 357 -11.37 -15.11 5.75
N ALA A 358 -11.72 -16.40 5.76
CA ALA A 358 -10.95 -17.39 5.01
C ALA A 358 -11.05 -17.06 3.51
N SER A 359 -9.91 -17.07 2.84
CA SER A 359 -9.90 -16.89 1.39
C SER A 359 -10.54 -18.11 0.70
N LEU A 360 -11.38 -17.87 -0.29
CA LEU A 360 -11.88 -18.92 -1.16
C LEU A 360 -10.74 -19.62 -1.95
N TYR A 361 -9.55 -19.00 -1.98
CA TYR A 361 -8.36 -19.49 -2.67
C TYR A 361 -7.13 -19.43 -1.75
N PRO A 362 -7.01 -20.31 -0.75
CA PRO A 362 -6.06 -20.15 0.36
C PRO A 362 -4.58 -20.32 -0.01
N THR A 363 -4.27 -20.85 -1.19
CA THR A 363 -2.88 -21.11 -1.59
C THR A 363 -2.18 -19.95 -2.28
N CYS A 364 -2.91 -18.89 -2.65
CA CYS A 364 -2.44 -17.88 -3.59
C CYS A 364 -2.14 -16.52 -2.96
N GLY A 365 -2.44 -16.38 -1.68
CA GLY A 365 -2.27 -15.13 -0.95
C GLY A 365 -3.24 -14.02 -1.37
N ILE A 366 -3.51 -13.15 -0.44
CA ILE A 366 -4.26 -11.92 -0.67
C ILE A 366 -3.24 -10.83 -0.97
N ARG A 367 -3.43 -10.13 -2.10
CA ARG A 367 -2.44 -9.17 -2.61
C ARG A 367 -2.89 -7.73 -2.48
N SER A 368 -4.20 -7.48 -2.46
CA SER A 368 -4.76 -6.14 -2.27
C SER A 368 -6.10 -6.19 -1.54
N VAL A 369 -6.41 -5.15 -0.78
CA VAL A 369 -7.69 -4.94 -0.10
C VAL A 369 -8.13 -3.50 -0.30
N SER A 370 -9.42 -3.29 -0.49
CA SER A 370 -10.01 -1.96 -0.62
C SER A 370 -11.41 -1.94 0.00
N PHE A 371 -11.78 -0.82 0.61
CA PHE A 371 -13.10 -0.62 1.19
C PHE A 371 -13.95 0.31 0.33
N ARG A 372 -15.24 0.00 0.27
CA ARG A 372 -16.27 0.91 -0.20
C ARG A 372 -17.43 0.85 0.78
N GLY A 373 -17.42 1.76 1.76
CA GLY A 373 -18.33 1.66 2.90
C GLY A 373 -18.18 0.31 3.61
N ASP A 374 -19.26 -0.46 3.70
CA ASP A 374 -19.27 -1.79 4.31
C ASP A 374 -18.85 -2.93 3.37
N ILE A 375 -18.55 -2.63 2.12
CA ILE A 375 -18.04 -3.61 1.16
C ILE A 375 -16.53 -3.66 1.22
N LEU A 376 -15.98 -4.82 1.58
CA LEU A 376 -14.56 -5.12 1.48
C LEU A 376 -14.31 -5.92 0.20
N SER A 377 -13.53 -5.38 -0.72
CA SER A 377 -13.04 -6.09 -1.89
C SER A 377 -11.63 -6.61 -1.65
N ILE A 378 -11.38 -7.85 -2.09
CA ILE A 378 -10.18 -8.63 -1.78
C ILE A 378 -9.59 -9.15 -3.09
N GLY A 379 -8.43 -8.64 -3.49
CA GLY A 379 -7.69 -9.09 -4.67
C GLY A 379 -6.72 -10.23 -4.32
N THR A 380 -6.79 -11.32 -5.08
CA THR A 380 -6.03 -12.55 -4.83
C THR A 380 -4.85 -12.73 -5.77
N GLY A 381 -3.93 -13.62 -5.40
CA GLY A 381 -2.80 -14.03 -6.25
C GLY A 381 -3.20 -14.91 -7.45
N THR A 382 -4.47 -15.31 -7.56
CA THR A 382 -5.02 -16.14 -8.65
C THR A 382 -5.95 -15.38 -9.59
N GLY A 383 -5.88 -14.06 -9.64
CA GLY A 383 -6.70 -13.28 -10.55
C GLY A 383 -8.18 -13.24 -10.21
N SER A 384 -8.51 -13.32 -8.93
CA SER A 384 -9.89 -13.20 -8.49
C SER A 384 -10.04 -12.01 -7.56
N ILE A 385 -11.14 -11.28 -7.68
CA ILE A 385 -11.56 -10.25 -6.73
C ILE A 385 -12.83 -10.75 -6.05
N LEU A 386 -12.77 -10.83 -4.72
CA LEU A 386 -13.86 -11.30 -3.85
C LEU A 386 -14.49 -10.10 -3.16
N PHE A 387 -15.77 -10.20 -2.86
CA PHE A 387 -16.53 -9.14 -2.19
C PHE A 387 -17.17 -9.66 -0.91
N TYR A 388 -16.85 -9.00 0.20
CA TYR A 388 -17.31 -9.39 1.53
C TYR A 388 -18.11 -8.23 2.16
N ASP A 389 -19.29 -8.54 2.70
CA ASP A 389 -20.13 -7.56 3.39
C ASP A 389 -19.83 -7.58 4.90
N LEU A 390 -19.27 -6.49 5.42
CA LEU A 390 -18.95 -6.33 6.83
C LEU A 390 -20.18 -6.34 7.75
N ARG A 391 -21.36 -5.97 7.24
CA ARG A 391 -22.61 -5.94 8.03
C ARG A 391 -23.12 -7.34 8.30
N THR A 392 -23.17 -8.15 7.25
CA THR A 392 -23.69 -9.52 7.32
C THR A 392 -22.62 -10.52 7.73
N SER A 393 -21.33 -10.10 7.69
CA SER A 393 -20.16 -10.95 7.94
C SER A 393 -20.12 -12.19 7.02
N LYS A 394 -20.46 -11.99 5.74
CA LYS A 394 -20.49 -13.04 4.69
C LYS A 394 -19.97 -12.50 3.37
N TYR A 395 -19.54 -13.41 2.51
CA TYR A 395 -19.31 -13.10 1.10
C TYR A 395 -20.62 -12.66 0.45
N MET A 396 -20.53 -11.66 -0.43
CA MET A 396 -21.68 -11.14 -1.15
C MET A 396 -22.15 -12.15 -2.21
N LEU A 397 -23.47 -12.28 -2.35
CA LEU A 397 -24.09 -13.19 -3.30
C LEU A 397 -24.77 -12.40 -4.42
N TYR A 398 -24.82 -13.00 -5.62
CA TYR A 398 -25.70 -12.50 -6.68
C TYR A 398 -27.16 -12.58 -6.22
N LYS A 399 -27.95 -11.62 -6.66
CA LYS A 399 -29.38 -11.53 -6.31
C LYS A 399 -30.09 -12.84 -6.69
N ASP A 400 -30.94 -13.29 -5.77
CA ASP A 400 -31.76 -14.48 -5.93
C ASP A 400 -30.99 -15.80 -6.18
N THR A 401 -29.71 -15.82 -5.78
CA THR A 401 -28.85 -17.00 -5.91
C THR A 401 -28.07 -17.29 -4.64
N THR A 402 -27.50 -18.49 -4.55
CA THR A 402 -26.53 -18.87 -3.50
C THR A 402 -25.08 -18.70 -3.98
N ARG A 403 -24.88 -18.15 -5.19
CA ARG A 403 -23.56 -18.01 -5.80
C ARG A 403 -22.88 -16.76 -5.31
N GLU A 404 -21.64 -16.90 -4.85
CA GLU A 404 -20.80 -15.79 -4.42
C GLU A 404 -20.35 -14.92 -5.61
N ILE A 405 -20.28 -13.60 -5.35
CA ILE A 405 -19.78 -12.63 -6.34
C ILE A 405 -18.27 -12.73 -6.39
N VAL A 406 -17.77 -13.20 -7.51
CA VAL A 406 -16.33 -13.34 -7.78
C VAL A 406 -16.04 -12.78 -9.18
N PHE A 407 -15.21 -11.74 -9.24
CA PHE A 407 -14.68 -11.29 -10.52
C PHE A 407 -13.43 -12.09 -10.84
N LYS A 408 -13.48 -12.85 -11.93
CA LYS A 408 -12.33 -13.58 -12.45
C LYS A 408 -11.75 -12.84 -13.62
N THR A 409 -10.48 -12.47 -13.50
CA THR A 409 -9.77 -11.74 -14.55
C THR A 409 -9.48 -12.59 -15.76
N ASN A 410 -9.47 -11.97 -16.91
CA ASN A 410 -8.91 -12.56 -18.11
C ASN A 410 -7.39 -12.70 -18.01
N THR A 411 -6.80 -13.42 -18.95
CA THR A 411 -5.33 -13.55 -19.07
C THR A 411 -4.72 -12.18 -19.44
N GLY A 412 -3.68 -11.77 -18.70
CA GLY A 412 -2.90 -10.61 -19.04
C GLY A 412 -1.86 -10.87 -20.14
N TRP A 413 -1.07 -9.86 -20.47
CA TRP A 413 0.09 -10.00 -21.33
C TRP A 413 1.27 -10.61 -20.58
N VAL A 414 1.98 -11.54 -21.21
CA VAL A 414 3.22 -12.14 -20.71
C VAL A 414 4.26 -12.06 -21.81
N ALA A 415 5.50 -11.71 -21.43
CA ALA A 415 6.63 -11.77 -22.36
C ALA A 415 6.82 -13.22 -22.83
N ALA A 416 7.05 -13.40 -24.12
CA ALA A 416 7.38 -14.70 -24.68
C ALA A 416 8.74 -15.14 -24.10
N ASP A 417 8.72 -16.22 -23.34
CA ASP A 417 9.95 -16.95 -23.01
C ASP A 417 10.18 -17.98 -24.12
N ASP A 418 11.46 -18.27 -24.43
CA ASP A 418 11.87 -19.21 -25.50
C ASP A 418 11.44 -20.67 -25.26
N SER A 419 10.65 -20.94 -24.21
CA SER A 419 10.16 -22.29 -23.91
C SER A 419 8.71 -22.47 -24.38
N PRO A 420 8.37 -23.57 -25.08
CA PRO A 420 7.01 -23.88 -25.54
C PRO A 420 5.95 -23.97 -24.43
N GLN A 421 6.39 -24.16 -23.17
CA GLN A 421 5.52 -24.22 -21.99
C GLN A 421 5.13 -22.84 -21.45
N ALA A 422 5.75 -21.75 -21.92
CA ALA A 422 5.47 -20.39 -21.48
C ALA A 422 4.13 -19.83 -21.97
N MET A 423 3.53 -20.43 -22.98
CA MET A 423 2.19 -20.08 -23.47
C MET A 423 1.04 -20.64 -22.63
N ALA A 424 1.32 -21.33 -21.53
CA ALA A 424 0.26 -21.76 -20.62
C ALA A 424 -0.50 -20.52 -20.10
N ARG A 425 -1.82 -20.53 -20.25
CA ARG A 425 -2.72 -19.51 -19.72
C ARG A 425 -2.42 -19.31 -18.23
N TYR A 426 -1.90 -18.15 -17.87
CA TYR A 426 -1.69 -17.79 -16.48
C TYR A 426 -2.76 -16.82 -16.01
N THR A 427 -3.11 -16.92 -14.74
CA THR A 427 -3.99 -15.95 -14.09
C THR A 427 -3.14 -14.88 -13.41
N PRO A 428 -3.35 -13.58 -13.71
CA PRO A 428 -2.57 -12.51 -13.12
C PRO A 428 -2.94 -12.33 -11.64
N ALA A 429 -1.95 -12.16 -10.76
CA ALA A 429 -2.20 -11.72 -9.39
C ALA A 429 -2.69 -10.27 -9.38
N ILE A 430 -3.67 -9.94 -8.54
CA ILE A 430 -4.24 -8.58 -8.40
C ILE A 430 -3.48 -7.84 -7.30
N TYR A 431 -2.42 -7.11 -7.68
CA TYR A 431 -1.58 -6.37 -6.73
C TYR A 431 -2.24 -5.07 -6.27
N THR A 432 -3.12 -4.50 -7.09
CA THR A 432 -3.83 -3.26 -6.77
C THR A 432 -5.21 -3.28 -7.38
N HIS A 433 -6.18 -2.74 -6.65
CA HIS A 433 -7.50 -2.42 -7.16
C HIS A 433 -8.08 -1.23 -6.38
N CYS A 434 -8.82 -0.39 -7.06
CA CYS A 434 -9.42 0.79 -6.47
C CYS A 434 -10.72 1.18 -7.16
N TYR A 435 -11.71 1.61 -6.36
CA TYR A 435 -12.95 2.16 -6.87
C TYR A 435 -12.75 3.60 -7.33
N ASP A 436 -13.52 4.00 -8.34
CA ASP A 436 -13.65 5.41 -8.68
C ASP A 436 -14.47 6.16 -7.61
N GLY A 437 -14.54 7.47 -7.70
CA GLY A 437 -15.28 8.31 -6.76
C GLY A 437 -16.77 7.94 -6.66
N SER A 438 -17.39 7.49 -7.74
CA SER A 438 -18.80 7.08 -7.77
C SER A 438 -19.05 5.69 -7.21
N GLY A 439 -18.04 4.81 -7.18
CA GLY A 439 -18.17 3.40 -6.82
C GLY A 439 -18.83 2.53 -7.89
N THR A 440 -19.05 3.08 -9.10
CA THR A 440 -19.64 2.34 -10.22
C THR A 440 -18.60 1.70 -11.13
N ARG A 441 -17.31 2.00 -10.90
CA ARG A 441 -16.19 1.44 -11.62
C ARG A 441 -15.11 0.97 -10.66
N LEU A 442 -14.53 -0.16 -10.97
CA LEU A 442 -13.41 -0.74 -10.23
C LEU A 442 -12.25 -0.94 -11.20
N PHE A 443 -11.13 -0.28 -10.95
CA PHE A 443 -9.88 -0.58 -11.63
C PHE A 443 -9.17 -1.72 -10.91
N ALA A 444 -8.65 -2.68 -11.65
CA ALA A 444 -7.87 -3.78 -11.12
C ALA A 444 -6.64 -4.03 -11.99
N ALA A 445 -5.48 -4.18 -11.36
CA ALA A 445 -4.23 -4.37 -12.08
C ALA A 445 -3.23 -5.25 -11.32
N GLY A 446 -2.27 -5.78 -12.09
CA GLY A 446 -1.26 -6.66 -11.54
C GLY A 446 -0.37 -7.32 -12.59
N GLY A 447 -0.20 -8.63 -12.47
CA GLY A 447 0.64 -9.42 -13.38
C GLY A 447 1.00 -10.77 -12.80
N PRO A 448 1.93 -11.54 -13.42
CA PRO A 448 2.30 -12.86 -12.95
C PRO A 448 2.74 -12.88 -11.49
N LEU A 449 2.31 -13.88 -10.71
CA LEU A 449 2.72 -14.02 -9.31
C LEU A 449 4.21 -14.37 -9.21
N ALA A 450 4.73 -15.21 -10.12
CA ALA A 450 6.14 -15.58 -10.16
C ALA A 450 7.02 -14.35 -10.40
N VAL A 451 8.07 -14.18 -9.57
CA VAL A 451 8.94 -13.00 -9.56
C VAL A 451 9.67 -12.82 -10.90
N GLU A 452 10.13 -13.92 -11.48
CA GLU A 452 10.94 -13.96 -12.70
C GLU A 452 10.12 -13.68 -13.96
N ARG A 453 8.82 -14.05 -13.97
CA ARG A 453 7.97 -13.81 -15.13
C ARG A 453 7.65 -12.34 -15.33
N ARG A 454 7.88 -11.87 -16.54
CA ARG A 454 7.55 -10.55 -17.00
C ARG A 454 6.16 -10.55 -17.62
N GLY A 455 5.31 -9.63 -17.23
CA GLY A 455 3.94 -9.54 -17.76
C GLY A 455 3.09 -8.55 -16.97
N ASN A 456 1.93 -8.21 -17.50
CA ASN A 456 1.01 -7.27 -16.87
C ASN A 456 -0.45 -7.70 -17.07
N TYR A 457 -1.29 -7.10 -16.26
CA TYR A 457 -2.73 -7.13 -16.39
C TYR A 457 -3.27 -5.79 -15.90
N ALA A 458 -4.22 -5.22 -16.62
CA ALA A 458 -5.02 -4.10 -16.15
C ALA A 458 -6.42 -4.15 -16.79
N SER A 459 -7.43 -3.86 -16.00
CA SER A 459 -8.82 -3.81 -16.47
C SER A 459 -9.65 -2.81 -15.66
N ILE A 460 -10.73 -2.36 -16.26
CA ILE A 460 -11.80 -1.62 -15.61
C ILE A 460 -13.04 -2.49 -15.63
N TRP A 461 -13.64 -2.65 -14.48
CA TRP A 461 -14.93 -3.27 -14.30
C TRP A 461 -15.98 -2.17 -14.15
N SER A 462 -16.94 -2.12 -15.06
CA SER A 462 -18.01 -1.12 -15.10
C SER A 462 -19.29 -1.66 -15.69
#